data_b6d716e02bb6604ed602390476f6cfd9
#
_entry.id   b6d716e02bb6604ed602390476f6cfd9
#
_cell.length_a   1.000
_cell.length_b   1.000
_cell.length_c   1.000
_cell.angle_alpha   90.00
_cell.angle_beta   90.00
_cell.angle_gamma   90.00
#
_symmetry.space_group_name_H-M   'P 1'
#
loop_
_entity.id
_entity.type
_entity.pdbx_description
1 polymer ?
#
loop_
_entity_poly.entity_id
_entity_poly.type
_entity_poly.pdbx_seq_one_letter_code
_entity_poly.pdbx_strand_id
1 'polypeptide(L)'
;KTAPGFIRTRENMSEFAACAMAGKSVRIGLSAITKQMTDSQFTGRLTAIMKKINIEDGSEARGQRAILVSQQPQYLKGLDFNRNVSFKGVFNAPFTLTVNAARNESELEVLAFNPLNLMSIPSGASHFRIINSISVISDFVYNGATGAYEPAQPALNELSNIAYSDYIPVDAVTTDLTLV
;
A
#
# COMPACT_ATOMS: atom_id res chain seq x y z
N LYS A 1 -10.38 -24.05 22.35
CA LYS A 1 -11.48 -24.47 21.44
C LYS A 1 -10.96 -25.48 20.43
N THR A 2 -10.70 -26.71 20.89
CA THR A 2 -10.09 -27.80 20.09
C THR A 2 -11.10 -28.74 19.43
N ALA A 3 -12.40 -28.65 19.81
CA ALA A 3 -13.44 -29.53 19.29
C ALA A 3 -13.58 -29.46 17.75
N PRO A 4 -13.92 -30.58 17.08
CA PRO A 4 -14.05 -30.65 15.62
C PRO A 4 -15.01 -29.61 15.02
N GLY A 5 -16.10 -29.25 15.69
CA GLY A 5 -17.06 -28.25 15.24
C GLY A 5 -16.49 -26.84 15.08
N PHE A 6 -15.29 -26.56 15.62
CA PHE A 6 -14.63 -25.25 15.49
C PHE A 6 -13.50 -25.22 14.43
N ILE A 7 -13.34 -26.24 13.60
CA ILE A 7 -12.29 -26.29 12.58
C ILE A 7 -12.38 -25.06 11.67
N ARG A 8 -13.55 -24.78 11.10
CA ARG A 8 -13.76 -23.62 10.20
C ARG A 8 -13.48 -22.27 10.86
N THR A 9 -13.83 -22.18 12.16
CA THR A 9 -13.54 -20.96 12.93
C THR A 9 -12.02 -20.76 13.08
N ARG A 10 -11.27 -21.83 13.38
CA ARG A 10 -9.81 -21.76 13.50
C ARG A 10 -9.14 -21.39 12.19
N GLU A 11 -9.54 -22.05 11.10
CA GLU A 11 -9.05 -21.75 9.74
C GLU A 11 -9.26 -20.29 9.40
N ASN A 12 -10.46 -19.75 9.62
CA ASN A 12 -10.76 -18.36 9.36
C ASN A 12 -9.95 -17.41 10.25
N MET A 13 -9.79 -17.73 11.54
CA MET A 13 -9.01 -16.90 12.46
C MET A 13 -7.52 -16.87 12.07
N SER A 14 -6.96 -18.01 11.67
CA SER A 14 -5.58 -18.14 11.21
C SER A 14 -5.33 -17.22 10.00
N GLU A 15 -6.11 -17.39 8.94
CA GLU A 15 -5.99 -16.58 7.74
C GLU A 15 -6.26 -15.09 7.99
N PHE A 16 -7.24 -14.76 8.82
CA PHE A 16 -7.54 -13.37 9.15
C PHE A 16 -6.38 -12.69 9.90
N ALA A 17 -5.77 -13.41 10.85
CA ALA A 17 -4.59 -12.91 11.56
C ALA A 17 -3.42 -12.67 10.59
N ALA A 18 -3.19 -13.59 9.65
CA ALA A 18 -2.19 -13.43 8.61
C ALA A 18 -2.45 -12.22 7.71
N CYS A 19 -3.70 -12.01 7.28
CA CYS A 19 -4.09 -10.86 6.49
C CYS A 19 -3.88 -9.54 7.26
N ALA A 20 -4.14 -9.53 8.56
CA ALA A 20 -3.86 -8.37 9.41
C ALA A 20 -2.35 -8.10 9.54
N MET A 21 -1.52 -9.16 9.60
CA MET A 21 -0.04 -9.05 9.61
C MET A 21 0.47 -8.49 8.29
N ALA A 22 0.07 -9.04 7.15
CA ALA A 22 0.46 -8.53 5.84
C ALA A 22 0.03 -7.06 5.65
N GLY A 23 -1.18 -6.71 6.05
CA GLY A 23 -1.65 -5.33 6.05
C GLY A 23 -0.86 -4.42 7.01
N LYS A 24 -0.38 -4.95 8.14
CA LYS A 24 0.51 -4.22 9.05
C LYS A 24 1.85 -3.92 8.38
N SER A 25 2.43 -4.87 7.66
CA SER A 25 3.68 -4.67 6.93
C SER A 25 3.59 -3.55 5.89
N VAL A 26 2.50 -3.47 5.12
CA VAL A 26 2.26 -2.33 4.22
C VAL A 26 2.26 -1.00 4.97
N ARG A 27 1.58 -0.94 6.13
CA ARG A 27 1.53 0.29 6.94
C ARG A 27 2.88 0.67 7.56
N ILE A 28 3.70 -0.31 7.91
CA ILE A 28 5.06 -0.07 8.43
C ILE A 28 5.94 0.45 7.30
N GLY A 29 5.98 -0.25 6.17
CA GLY A 29 6.80 0.16 5.04
C GLY A 29 6.44 1.55 4.49
N LEU A 30 5.17 1.95 4.56
CA LEU A 30 4.71 3.28 4.16
C LEU A 30 4.42 4.21 5.36
N SER A 31 5.07 3.99 6.51
CA SER A 31 4.70 4.66 7.77
C SER A 31 4.80 6.18 7.73
N ALA A 32 5.72 6.73 6.97
CA ALA A 32 5.88 8.18 6.82
C ALA A 32 4.65 8.85 6.18
N ILE A 33 3.96 8.13 5.28
CA ILE A 33 2.76 8.62 4.60
C ILE A 33 1.51 8.22 5.39
N THR A 34 1.42 6.98 5.83
CA THR A 34 0.21 6.44 6.46
C THR A 34 -0.17 7.18 7.73
N LYS A 35 0.80 7.65 8.51
CA LYS A 35 0.54 8.44 9.71
C LYS A 35 -0.12 9.80 9.45
N GLN A 36 0.06 10.36 8.25
CA GLN A 36 -0.42 11.70 7.90
C GLN A 36 -1.68 11.67 7.03
N MET A 37 -1.84 10.65 6.19
CA MET A 37 -2.82 10.65 5.11
C MET A 37 -3.98 9.66 5.29
N THR A 38 -3.87 8.69 6.22
CA THR A 38 -4.90 7.64 6.34
C THR A 38 -6.10 8.07 7.16
N ASP A 39 -7.26 7.57 6.75
CA ASP A 39 -8.46 7.60 7.58
C ASP A 39 -8.48 6.46 8.62
N SER A 40 -9.40 6.54 9.58
CA SER A 40 -9.56 5.54 10.65
C SER A 40 -9.91 4.13 10.15
N GLN A 41 -10.42 4.00 8.92
CA GLN A 41 -10.83 2.71 8.34
C GLN A 41 -9.76 2.10 7.41
N PHE A 42 -8.66 2.80 7.17
CA PHE A 42 -7.59 2.33 6.27
C PHE A 42 -7.07 0.95 6.64
N THR A 43 -6.84 0.69 7.92
CA THR A 43 -6.38 -0.63 8.40
C THR A 43 -7.37 -1.74 8.05
N GLY A 44 -8.67 -1.51 8.23
CA GLY A 44 -9.71 -2.49 7.89
C GLY A 44 -9.79 -2.74 6.39
N ARG A 45 -9.73 -1.67 5.58
CA ARG A 45 -9.72 -1.78 4.11
C ARG A 45 -8.52 -2.58 3.60
N LEU A 46 -7.34 -2.32 4.16
CA LEU A 46 -6.12 -3.02 3.80
C LEU A 46 -6.18 -4.51 4.18
N THR A 47 -6.67 -4.83 5.39
CA THR A 47 -6.89 -6.23 5.81
C THR A 47 -7.88 -6.94 4.89
N ALA A 48 -8.93 -6.26 4.44
CA ALA A 48 -9.90 -6.82 3.49
C ALA A 48 -9.26 -7.09 2.11
N ILE A 49 -8.34 -6.22 1.65
CA ILE A 49 -7.57 -6.46 0.42
C ILE A 49 -6.67 -7.69 0.60
N MET A 50 -5.93 -7.78 1.69
CA MET A 50 -5.09 -8.95 1.97
C MET A 50 -5.91 -10.24 2.03
N LYS A 51 -7.16 -10.18 2.53
CA LYS A 51 -8.06 -11.32 2.52
C LYS A 51 -8.51 -11.72 1.11
N LYS A 52 -8.72 -10.76 0.21
CA LYS A 52 -8.98 -11.07 -1.20
C LYS A 52 -7.79 -11.78 -1.83
N ILE A 53 -6.57 -11.28 -1.63
CA ILE A 53 -5.34 -11.92 -2.11
C ILE A 53 -5.19 -13.34 -1.53
N ASN A 54 -5.43 -13.52 -0.24
CA ASN A 54 -5.37 -14.83 0.42
C ASN A 54 -6.33 -15.87 -0.20
N ILE A 55 -7.51 -15.44 -0.65
CA ILE A 55 -8.51 -16.34 -1.24
C ILE A 55 -8.08 -16.82 -2.64
N GLU A 56 -7.25 -16.05 -3.35
CA GLU A 56 -6.72 -16.43 -4.67
C GLU A 56 -5.74 -17.61 -4.61
N ASP A 57 -5.16 -17.89 -3.45
CA ASP A 57 -4.30 -19.07 -3.31
C ASP A 57 -5.14 -20.35 -3.32
N GLY A 58 -5.05 -21.06 -4.44
CA GLY A 58 -5.66 -22.37 -4.65
C GLY A 58 -4.70 -23.55 -4.38
N SER A 59 -3.43 -23.29 -4.03
CA SER A 59 -2.42 -24.32 -3.83
C SER A 59 -2.44 -24.91 -2.43
N GLU A 60 -2.81 -24.10 -1.42
CA GLU A 60 -2.80 -24.49 -0.03
C GLU A 60 -4.20 -24.73 0.53
N ALA A 61 -4.27 -25.55 1.56
CA ALA A 61 -5.52 -25.84 2.26
C ALA A 61 -6.03 -24.59 2.99
N ARG A 62 -7.35 -24.49 3.12
CA ARG A 62 -7.99 -23.44 3.91
C ARG A 62 -7.43 -23.41 5.35
N GLY A 63 -7.13 -22.24 5.85
CA GLY A 63 -6.44 -22.02 7.13
C GLY A 63 -4.93 -21.89 6.99
N GLN A 64 -4.36 -22.25 5.82
CA GLN A 64 -2.94 -22.21 5.51
C GLN A 64 -2.64 -21.47 4.19
N ARG A 65 -3.68 -20.94 3.49
CA ARG A 65 -3.53 -20.24 2.22
C ARG A 65 -2.61 -19.04 2.36
N ALA A 66 -1.65 -18.94 1.45
CA ALA A 66 -0.69 -17.86 1.40
C ALA A 66 -1.35 -16.50 1.05
N ILE A 67 -0.64 -15.42 1.31
CA ILE A 67 -1.00 -14.08 0.86
C ILE A 67 0.08 -13.65 -0.13
N LEU A 68 -0.14 -13.99 -1.40
CA LEU A 68 0.82 -13.82 -2.50
C LEU A 68 0.67 -12.43 -3.11
N VAL A 69 1.12 -11.41 -2.39
CA VAL A 69 1.06 -10.01 -2.82
C VAL A 69 1.80 -9.80 -4.14
N SER A 70 2.92 -10.51 -4.31
CA SER A 70 3.74 -10.46 -5.52
C SER A 70 3.01 -10.93 -6.78
N GLN A 71 2.04 -11.83 -6.64
CA GLN A 71 1.24 -12.39 -7.74
C GLN A 71 -0.06 -11.63 -7.97
N GLN A 72 -0.51 -10.84 -7.00
CA GLN A 72 -1.83 -10.20 -7.00
C GLN A 72 -1.75 -8.66 -6.81
N PRO A 73 -0.83 -7.95 -7.51
CA PRO A 73 -0.62 -6.50 -7.31
C PRO A 73 -1.84 -5.65 -7.68
N GLN A 74 -2.74 -6.18 -8.52
CA GLN A 74 -3.94 -5.47 -8.97
C GLN A 74 -4.89 -5.09 -7.82
N TYR A 75 -4.89 -5.85 -6.72
CA TYR A 75 -5.74 -5.56 -5.56
C TYR A 75 -5.27 -4.33 -4.76
N LEU A 76 -3.99 -3.97 -4.87
CA LEU A 76 -3.43 -2.77 -4.23
C LEU A 76 -3.44 -1.55 -5.15
N LYS A 77 -3.58 -1.76 -6.47
CA LYS A 77 -3.58 -0.67 -7.45
C LYS A 77 -4.79 0.24 -7.23
N GLY A 78 -4.53 1.53 -7.06
CA GLY A 78 -5.58 2.53 -6.84
C GLY A 78 -6.13 2.56 -5.41
N LEU A 79 -5.41 2.00 -4.45
CA LEU A 79 -5.78 2.11 -3.04
C LEU A 79 -5.54 3.53 -2.53
N ASP A 80 -6.61 4.27 -2.34
CA ASP A 80 -6.55 5.57 -1.68
C ASP A 80 -6.30 5.44 -0.18
N PHE A 81 -5.39 6.25 0.37
CA PHE A 81 -5.10 6.27 1.81
C PHE A 81 -6.28 6.82 2.63
N ASN A 82 -7.00 7.77 2.06
CA ASN A 82 -8.20 8.34 2.66
C ASN A 82 -9.41 8.09 1.75
N ARG A 83 -10.41 7.38 2.24
CA ARG A 83 -11.62 7.06 1.48
C ARG A 83 -12.46 8.28 1.07
N ASN A 84 -12.31 9.38 1.80
CA ASN A 84 -13.07 10.60 1.54
C ASN A 84 -12.39 11.53 0.53
N VAL A 85 -11.09 11.26 0.25
CA VAL A 85 -10.27 12.08 -0.63
C VAL A 85 -9.42 11.17 -1.50
N SER A 86 -9.87 10.91 -2.72
CA SER A 86 -9.11 10.09 -3.66
C SER A 86 -7.98 10.89 -4.30
N PHE A 87 -6.87 10.21 -4.57
CA PHE A 87 -5.73 10.82 -5.27
C PHE A 87 -6.15 11.44 -6.61
N LYS A 88 -6.91 10.69 -7.42
CA LYS A 88 -7.42 11.17 -8.71
C LYS A 88 -8.43 12.31 -8.60
N GLY A 89 -9.11 12.44 -7.46
CA GLY A 89 -10.00 13.57 -7.21
C GLY A 89 -9.27 14.86 -6.85
N VAL A 90 -8.04 14.74 -6.35
CA VAL A 90 -7.22 15.87 -5.93
C VAL A 90 -6.18 16.27 -6.96
N PHE A 91 -5.55 15.31 -7.62
CA PHE A 91 -4.41 15.54 -8.50
C PHE A 91 -4.68 14.97 -9.89
N ASN A 92 -4.83 15.85 -10.88
CA ASN A 92 -5.14 15.52 -12.28
C ASN A 92 -4.00 15.90 -13.25
N ALA A 93 -2.88 16.41 -12.75
CA ALA A 93 -1.73 16.68 -13.60
C ALA A 93 -1.17 15.35 -14.12
N PRO A 94 -0.72 15.29 -15.40
CA PRO A 94 -0.11 14.10 -15.96
C PRO A 94 1.22 13.81 -15.25
N PHE A 95 1.43 12.54 -14.94
CA PHE A 95 2.67 12.05 -14.35
C PHE A 95 3.04 10.68 -14.90
N THR A 96 4.32 10.37 -14.84
CA THR A 96 4.86 9.04 -15.12
C THR A 96 5.51 8.49 -13.87
N LEU A 97 5.16 7.26 -13.50
CA LEU A 97 5.79 6.53 -12.39
C LEU A 97 6.40 5.26 -12.94
N THR A 98 7.70 5.14 -12.83
CA THR A 98 8.46 3.96 -13.26
C THR A 98 9.13 3.29 -12.07
N VAL A 99 9.34 1.99 -12.19
CA VAL A 99 10.10 1.19 -11.22
C VAL A 99 11.19 0.47 -12.01
N ASN A 100 12.42 0.51 -11.53
CA ASN A 100 13.54 -0.14 -12.21
C ASN A 100 13.39 -1.69 -12.24
N ALA A 101 14.17 -2.36 -13.08
CA ALA A 101 14.11 -3.81 -13.25
C ALA A 101 14.42 -4.59 -11.94
N ALA A 102 15.26 -4.03 -11.08
CA ALA A 102 15.61 -4.60 -9.78
C ALA A 102 14.49 -4.38 -8.71
N ARG A 103 13.47 -3.56 -9.03
CA ARG A 103 12.35 -3.22 -8.14
C ARG A 103 12.76 -2.62 -6.78
N ASN A 104 13.86 -1.90 -6.75
CA ASN A 104 14.39 -1.24 -5.55
C ASN A 104 14.44 0.28 -5.66
N GLU A 105 14.01 0.84 -6.79
CA GLU A 105 13.98 2.27 -7.06
C GLU A 105 12.73 2.62 -7.85
N SER A 106 12.11 3.75 -7.53
CA SER A 106 10.99 4.31 -8.29
C SER A 106 11.30 5.75 -8.66
N GLU A 107 10.98 6.11 -9.91
CA GLU A 107 11.10 7.46 -10.41
C GLU A 107 9.72 8.00 -10.76
N LEU A 108 9.40 9.15 -10.20
CA LEU A 108 8.18 9.90 -10.47
C LEU A 108 8.54 11.17 -11.21
N GLU A 109 8.04 11.30 -12.44
CA GLU A 109 8.15 12.50 -13.26
C GLU A 109 6.80 13.20 -13.35
N VAL A 110 6.76 14.49 -13.10
CA VAL A 110 5.60 15.36 -13.25
C VAL A 110 6.00 16.56 -14.08
N LEU A 111 5.38 16.73 -15.25
CA LEU A 111 5.65 17.89 -16.09
C LEU A 111 5.06 19.16 -15.47
N ALA A 112 5.59 20.31 -15.88
CA ALA A 112 5.09 21.63 -15.47
C ALA A 112 3.57 21.75 -15.69
N PHE A 113 2.85 22.21 -14.69
CA PHE A 113 1.40 22.37 -14.75
C PHE A 113 0.92 23.58 -13.93
N ASN A 114 -0.32 24.01 -14.19
CA ASN A 114 -0.97 25.00 -13.37
C ASN A 114 -1.83 24.32 -12.30
N PRO A 115 -1.49 24.44 -10.98
CA PRO A 115 -2.23 23.77 -9.91
C PRO A 115 -3.71 24.18 -9.85
N LEU A 116 -4.04 25.43 -10.14
CA LEU A 116 -5.42 25.93 -10.14
C LEU A 116 -6.30 25.23 -11.19
N ASN A 117 -5.70 24.67 -12.25
CA ASN A 117 -6.42 24.00 -13.33
C ASN A 117 -6.48 22.46 -13.13
N LEU A 118 -5.46 21.90 -12.50
CA LEU A 118 -5.26 20.45 -12.47
C LEU A 118 -5.25 19.83 -11.05
N MET A 119 -5.58 20.65 -10.03
CA MET A 119 -5.73 20.15 -8.67
C MET A 119 -7.01 20.66 -8.03
N SER A 120 -7.62 19.83 -7.20
CA SER A 120 -8.67 20.26 -6.27
C SER A 120 -8.02 20.74 -4.98
N ILE A 121 -7.89 22.07 -4.86
CA ILE A 121 -7.17 22.71 -3.77
C ILE A 121 -8.14 23.03 -2.63
N PRO A 122 -7.89 22.55 -1.39
CA PRO A 122 -8.69 22.92 -0.24
C PRO A 122 -8.64 24.44 0.04
N SER A 123 -9.74 25.01 0.49
CA SER A 123 -9.79 26.42 0.86
C SER A 123 -8.73 26.75 1.91
N GLY A 124 -7.96 27.81 1.67
CA GLY A 124 -6.89 28.28 2.54
C GLY A 124 -5.54 27.58 2.36
N ALA A 125 -5.43 26.56 1.51
CA ALA A 125 -4.14 25.99 1.18
C ALA A 125 -3.35 26.93 0.28
N SER A 126 -2.12 27.24 0.66
CA SER A 126 -1.20 28.11 -0.10
C SER A 126 -0.11 27.31 -0.83
N HIS A 127 0.19 26.10 -0.35
CA HIS A 127 1.23 25.24 -0.89
C HIS A 127 0.80 23.78 -0.88
N PHE A 128 1.43 22.99 -1.72
CA PHE A 128 1.38 21.52 -1.72
C PHE A 128 2.77 20.96 -1.89
N ARG A 129 2.93 19.68 -1.67
CA ARG A 129 4.14 18.92 -2.05
C ARG A 129 3.75 17.57 -2.59
N ILE A 130 4.60 17.02 -3.43
CA ILE A 130 4.47 15.70 -4.01
C ILE A 130 5.40 14.74 -3.27
N ILE A 131 4.93 13.51 -3.06
CA ILE A 131 5.67 12.49 -2.34
C ILE A 131 5.75 11.25 -3.23
N ASN A 132 6.97 10.77 -3.48
CA ASN A 132 7.23 9.46 -4.07
C ASN A 132 7.72 8.53 -2.96
N SER A 133 7.07 7.38 -2.79
CA SER A 133 7.47 6.40 -1.76
C SER A 133 7.38 4.99 -2.31
N ILE A 134 8.43 4.22 -2.03
CA ILE A 134 8.54 2.82 -2.37
C ILE A 134 8.70 1.98 -1.10
N SER A 135 8.06 0.81 -1.07
CA SER A 135 8.25 -0.17 0.00
C SER A 135 8.20 -1.59 -0.55
N VAL A 136 9.03 -2.46 0.00
CA VAL A 136 9.05 -3.89 -0.30
C VAL A 136 8.11 -4.61 0.66
N ILE A 137 7.11 -5.28 0.12
CA ILE A 137 6.19 -6.10 0.89
C ILE A 137 6.35 -7.54 0.45
N SER A 138 6.75 -8.40 1.38
CA SER A 138 6.90 -9.83 1.14
C SER A 138 5.55 -10.53 1.02
N ASP A 139 5.52 -11.65 0.32
CA ASP A 139 4.44 -12.63 0.46
C ASP A 139 4.44 -13.21 1.88
N PHE A 140 3.27 -13.60 2.37
CA PHE A 140 3.12 -14.27 3.66
C PHE A 140 2.67 -15.71 3.44
N VAL A 141 3.44 -16.64 4.00
CA VAL A 141 3.20 -18.08 3.86
C VAL A 141 3.02 -18.74 5.23
N TYR A 142 2.24 -19.82 5.27
CA TYR A 142 2.07 -20.58 6.48
C TYR A 142 3.27 -21.51 6.70
N ASN A 143 3.92 -21.41 7.85
CA ASN A 143 5.00 -22.29 8.26
C ASN A 143 4.46 -23.41 9.15
N GLY A 144 4.38 -24.61 8.60
CA GLY A 144 3.87 -25.79 9.33
C GLY A 144 4.70 -26.18 10.55
N ALA A 145 6.00 -25.81 10.60
CA ALA A 145 6.86 -26.11 11.73
C ALA A 145 6.59 -25.18 12.93
N THR A 146 6.29 -23.91 12.67
CA THR A 146 5.97 -22.93 13.72
C THR A 146 4.47 -22.83 13.98
N GLY A 147 3.63 -23.31 13.05
CA GLY A 147 2.20 -23.18 13.10
C GLY A 147 1.70 -21.73 12.91
N ALA A 148 2.51 -20.87 12.27
CA ALA A 148 2.26 -19.45 12.10
C ALA A 148 2.52 -19.00 10.67
N TYR A 149 1.98 -17.82 10.32
CA TYR A 149 2.32 -17.15 9.08
C TYR A 149 3.55 -16.29 9.24
N GLU A 150 4.40 -16.32 8.25
CA GLU A 150 5.67 -15.59 8.24
C GLU A 150 5.89 -14.95 6.86
N PRO A 151 6.60 -13.79 6.78
CA PRO A 151 7.00 -13.25 5.49
C PRO A 151 7.99 -14.21 4.82
N ALA A 152 7.78 -14.49 3.53
CA ALA A 152 8.64 -15.37 2.75
C ALA A 152 10.07 -14.82 2.61
N GLN A 153 10.22 -13.49 2.66
CA GLN A 153 11.51 -12.77 2.61
C GLN A 153 11.61 -11.79 3.79
N PRO A 154 11.88 -12.28 5.02
CA PRO A 154 11.86 -11.43 6.23
C PRO A 154 12.85 -10.27 6.16
N ALA A 155 14.03 -10.49 5.57
CA ALA A 155 15.09 -9.48 5.49
C ALA A 155 14.74 -8.30 4.55
N LEU A 156 13.85 -8.51 3.60
CA LEU A 156 13.42 -7.48 2.65
C LEU A 156 12.07 -6.85 3.02
N ASN A 157 11.29 -7.55 3.85
CA ASN A 157 9.96 -7.09 4.21
C ASN A 157 10.02 -5.76 4.97
N GLU A 158 9.18 -4.80 4.57
CA GLU A 158 9.06 -3.47 5.17
C GLU A 158 10.22 -2.51 4.88
N LEU A 159 11.24 -2.91 4.09
CA LEU A 159 12.22 -1.96 3.58
C LEU A 159 11.50 -0.87 2.76
N SER A 160 11.90 0.38 2.98
CA SER A 160 11.23 1.49 2.31
C SER A 160 12.14 2.69 2.12
N ASN A 161 11.82 3.50 1.14
CA ASN A 161 12.40 4.81 0.92
C ASN A 161 11.31 5.82 0.53
N ILE A 162 11.62 7.10 0.68
CA ILE A 162 10.68 8.19 0.42
C ILE A 162 11.42 9.43 -0.05
N ALA A 163 10.91 10.02 -1.11
CA ALA A 163 11.36 11.31 -1.64
C ALA A 163 10.24 12.34 -1.57
N TYR A 164 10.61 13.57 -1.28
CA TYR A 164 9.68 14.70 -1.17
C TYR A 164 10.10 15.80 -2.12
N SER A 165 9.13 16.42 -2.79
CA SER A 165 9.36 17.73 -3.41
C SER A 165 9.53 18.82 -2.35
N ASP A 166 10.03 19.97 -2.74
CA ASP A 166 9.83 21.21 -1.99
C ASP A 166 8.34 21.54 -1.89
N TYR A 167 7.99 22.48 -1.01
CA TYR A 167 6.66 23.07 -0.97
C TYR A 167 6.45 23.96 -2.19
N ILE A 168 5.46 23.64 -3.00
CA ILE A 168 5.15 24.29 -4.27
C ILE A 168 3.94 25.20 -4.06
N PRO A 169 3.99 26.50 -4.45
CA PRO A 169 2.85 27.39 -4.36
C PRO A 169 1.68 26.91 -5.23
N VAL A 170 0.45 27.07 -4.75
CA VAL A 170 -0.74 26.71 -5.52
C VAL A 170 -1.15 27.74 -6.57
N ASP A 171 -0.67 28.98 -6.45
CA ASP A 171 -1.01 30.13 -7.29
C ASP A 171 -0.01 30.40 -8.42
N ALA A 172 1.00 29.55 -8.59
CA ALA A 172 2.01 29.65 -9.63
C ALA A 172 2.07 28.38 -10.50
N VAL A 173 2.43 28.55 -11.77
CA VAL A 173 2.75 27.40 -12.64
C VAL A 173 3.99 26.71 -12.10
N THR A 174 3.95 25.39 -11.99
CA THR A 174 5.07 24.58 -11.52
C THR A 174 6.17 24.46 -12.58
N THR A 175 7.33 23.98 -12.19
CA THR A 175 8.36 23.49 -13.09
C THR A 175 8.26 21.96 -13.20
N ASP A 176 8.97 21.37 -14.16
CA ASP A 176 9.14 19.91 -14.23
C ASP A 176 9.78 19.40 -12.93
N LEU A 177 9.28 18.28 -12.46
CA LEU A 177 9.68 17.67 -11.19
C LEU A 177 10.03 16.20 -11.41
N THR A 178 11.18 15.78 -10.89
CA THR A 178 11.57 14.37 -10.80
C THR A 178 11.88 14.02 -9.35
N LEU A 179 11.30 12.92 -8.85
CA LEU A 179 11.56 12.35 -7.52
C LEU A 179 11.98 10.89 -7.66
N VAL A 180 13.16 10.56 -7.15
CA VAL A 180 13.72 9.20 -7.14
C VAL A 180 13.83 8.67 -5.73
#